data_2ae53a356eea53335551a860ef48802c
#
_entry.id   2ae53a356eea53335551a860ef48802c
#
_cell.length_a   1.000
_cell.length_b   1.000
_cell.length_c   1.000
_cell.angle_alpha   90.00
_cell.angle_beta   90.00
_cell.angle_gamma   90.00
#
_symmetry.space_group_name_H-M   'P 1'
#
loop_
_entity.id
_entity.type
_entity.pdbx_description
1 polymer ?
#
loop_
_entity_poly.entity_id
_entity_poly.type
_entity_poly.pdbx_seq_one_letter_code
_entity_poly.pdbx_strand_id
1 'polypeptide(L)'
;MTVVYALTFFDFAVTVFLVILLPILVYCVLSKPKKMPQITRFEDEKFYLDPSTSPASKKLFPNLRDEYSVSLSVIVPAYNEEKRLPAMLDECLEYLENRSMKEKDFSYEVIIVDDGSSDSTTKVALGYVNKYGSEKVRVLTLLKNRGKGGAVRLGMLSARGKLLLFADADGATKFPDVEKLEGEMCALSSKDINAVVIGSRAHLEKEAIASRSLFRTILMYGFHFLVWLFTVRTVRDTQCGFKMFTREAARSLFYVLHVERWAFDVELLYLAEKKKIPIQEVAVNWSEIEGSKLVPFWSWLQMGIDLLFIWLKYQLHIWKISDSKKES
;
A
#
# COMPACT_ATOMS: atom_id res chain seq x y z
N MET A 1 -52.31 4.72 8.43
CA MET A 1 -51.21 5.22 7.57
C MET A 1 -49.84 4.72 8.04
N THR A 2 -49.47 4.88 9.30
CA THR A 2 -48.17 4.44 9.89
C THR A 2 -47.86 2.93 9.74
N VAL A 3 -48.85 2.06 9.86
CA VAL A 3 -48.69 0.60 9.73
C VAL A 3 -48.37 0.18 8.29
N VAL A 4 -48.97 0.85 7.29
CA VAL A 4 -48.72 0.56 5.88
C VAL A 4 -47.27 0.93 5.49
N TYR A 5 -46.76 2.06 5.99
CA TYR A 5 -45.38 2.47 5.76
C TYR A 5 -44.37 1.52 6.46
N ALA A 6 -44.71 1.01 7.64
CA ALA A 6 -43.87 0.06 8.35
C ALA A 6 -43.79 -1.29 7.62
N LEU A 7 -44.91 -1.77 7.07
CA LEU A 7 -44.94 -3.00 6.26
C LEU A 7 -44.15 -2.84 4.95
N THR A 8 -44.30 -1.74 4.22
CA THR A 8 -43.55 -1.49 2.99
C THR A 8 -42.05 -1.33 3.23
N PHE A 9 -41.66 -0.71 4.33
CA PHE A 9 -40.25 -0.61 4.72
C PHE A 9 -39.66 -1.99 5.10
N PHE A 10 -40.42 -2.81 5.82
CA PHE A 10 -40.04 -4.16 6.18
C PHE A 10 -39.88 -5.04 4.93
N ASP A 11 -40.84 -5.01 4.00
CA ASP A 11 -40.79 -5.75 2.74
C ASP A 11 -39.60 -5.32 1.88
N PHE A 12 -39.29 -4.01 1.82
CA PHE A 12 -38.13 -3.50 1.14
C PHE A 12 -36.83 -4.01 1.78
N ALA A 13 -36.71 -3.95 3.10
CA ALA A 13 -35.55 -4.42 3.83
C ALA A 13 -35.34 -5.93 3.65
N VAL A 14 -36.40 -6.74 3.70
CA VAL A 14 -36.38 -8.20 3.43
C VAL A 14 -35.94 -8.46 1.98
N THR A 15 -36.47 -7.73 1.02
CA THR A 15 -36.10 -7.87 -0.39
C THR A 15 -34.62 -7.55 -0.62
N VAL A 16 -34.12 -6.45 -0.05
CA VAL A 16 -32.70 -6.10 -0.10
C VAL A 16 -31.84 -7.18 0.53
N PHE A 17 -32.24 -7.71 1.68
CA PHE A 17 -31.53 -8.80 2.33
C PHE A 17 -31.49 -10.05 1.46
N LEU A 18 -32.63 -10.52 0.97
CA LEU A 18 -32.71 -11.77 0.19
C LEU A 18 -32.04 -11.66 -1.18
N VAL A 19 -32.17 -10.51 -1.85
CA VAL A 19 -31.70 -10.36 -3.24
C VAL A 19 -30.25 -9.90 -3.31
N ILE A 20 -29.78 -9.12 -2.36
CA ILE A 20 -28.43 -8.53 -2.38
C ILE A 20 -27.54 -9.12 -1.32
N LEU A 21 -27.93 -9.02 -0.04
CA LEU A 21 -27.04 -9.40 1.07
C LEU A 21 -26.87 -10.92 1.21
N LEU A 22 -27.93 -11.69 1.05
CA LEU A 22 -27.86 -13.15 1.18
C LEU A 22 -27.00 -13.79 0.09
N PRO A 23 -27.11 -13.45 -1.21
CA PRO A 23 -26.20 -13.97 -2.24
C PRO A 23 -24.75 -13.56 -2.00
N ILE A 24 -24.49 -12.36 -1.54
CA ILE A 24 -23.14 -11.90 -1.18
C ILE A 24 -22.59 -12.73 -0.01
N LEU A 25 -23.40 -12.92 1.03
CA LEU A 25 -23.02 -13.74 2.19
C LEU A 25 -22.72 -15.19 1.78
N VAL A 26 -23.62 -15.79 0.99
CA VAL A 26 -23.45 -17.15 0.45
C VAL A 26 -22.18 -17.24 -0.41
N TYR A 27 -21.96 -16.29 -1.29
CA TYR A 27 -20.74 -16.23 -2.10
C TYR A 27 -19.49 -16.10 -1.22
N CYS A 28 -19.50 -15.26 -0.17
CA CYS A 28 -18.39 -15.12 0.77
C CYS A 28 -18.10 -16.41 1.54
N VAL A 29 -19.14 -17.15 1.95
CA VAL A 29 -19.02 -18.41 2.67
C VAL A 29 -18.55 -19.53 1.75
N LEU A 30 -19.14 -19.63 0.55
CA LEU A 30 -18.82 -20.69 -0.43
C LEU A 30 -17.52 -20.42 -1.20
N SER A 31 -17.14 -19.15 -1.37
CA SER A 31 -15.82 -18.85 -1.96
C SER A 31 -14.77 -19.46 -1.05
N LYS A 32 -14.06 -20.48 -1.57
CA LYS A 32 -12.90 -21.06 -0.86
C LYS A 32 -12.10 -19.92 -0.25
N PRO A 33 -11.72 -20.01 1.05
CA PRO A 33 -10.82 -19.01 1.61
C PRO A 33 -9.68 -18.93 0.61
N LYS A 34 -9.46 -17.75 0.00
CA LYS A 34 -8.20 -17.55 -0.68
C LYS A 34 -7.18 -17.86 0.40
N LYS A 35 -6.50 -18.99 0.29
CA LYS A 35 -5.28 -19.23 1.04
C LYS A 35 -4.54 -17.92 0.91
N MET A 36 -3.97 -17.44 2.02
CA MET A 36 -3.06 -16.29 1.96
C MET A 36 -2.35 -16.35 0.62
N PRO A 37 -2.38 -15.29 -0.19
CA PRO A 37 -1.72 -15.34 -1.49
C PRO A 37 -0.33 -15.87 -1.21
N GLN A 38 -0.04 -17.09 -1.67
CA GLN A 38 1.28 -17.66 -1.41
C GLN A 38 2.25 -16.62 -1.91
N ILE A 39 3.25 -16.28 -1.10
CA ILE A 39 4.35 -15.41 -1.51
C ILE A 39 5.18 -16.21 -2.52
N THR A 40 4.51 -16.67 -3.57
CA THR A 40 5.13 -17.42 -4.65
C THR A 40 5.79 -16.41 -5.56
N ARG A 41 7.08 -16.24 -5.35
CA ARG A 41 7.94 -15.61 -6.34
C ARG A 41 8.30 -16.65 -7.39
N PHE A 42 8.20 -16.26 -8.65
CA PHE A 42 8.88 -17.01 -9.70
C PHE A 42 10.39 -16.95 -9.46
N GLU A 43 11.13 -17.91 -10.00
CA GLU A 43 12.58 -17.98 -9.74
C GLU A 43 13.30 -16.67 -10.11
N ASP A 44 12.95 -16.05 -11.24
CA ASP A 44 13.56 -14.78 -11.66
C ASP A 44 13.19 -13.59 -10.75
N GLU A 45 12.06 -13.63 -10.08
CA GLU A 45 11.61 -12.58 -9.14
C GLU A 45 12.39 -12.63 -7.79
N LYS A 46 13.18 -13.67 -7.55
CA LYS A 46 13.99 -13.78 -6.34
C LYS A 46 15.29 -13.00 -6.42
N PHE A 47 15.68 -12.57 -7.63
CA PHE A 47 16.96 -11.95 -7.88
C PHE A 47 16.82 -10.54 -8.43
N TYR A 48 17.79 -9.70 -8.13
CA TYR A 48 18.00 -8.41 -8.78
C TYR A 48 19.31 -8.43 -9.59
N LEU A 49 19.41 -7.53 -10.57
CA LEU A 49 20.60 -7.38 -11.38
C LEU A 49 21.59 -6.43 -10.69
N ASP A 50 22.83 -6.88 -10.58
CA ASP A 50 23.97 -6.05 -10.18
C ASP A 50 24.84 -5.73 -11.40
N PRO A 51 24.86 -4.44 -11.83
CA PRO A 51 25.62 -4.03 -13.00
C PRO A 51 27.13 -3.88 -12.74
N SER A 52 27.60 -4.06 -11.49
CA SER A 52 29.03 -3.91 -11.15
C SER A 52 29.93 -4.93 -11.82
N THR A 53 29.35 -6.01 -12.36
CA THR A 53 30.06 -7.07 -13.12
C THR A 53 29.63 -7.05 -14.58
N SER A 54 30.52 -7.50 -15.49
CA SER A 54 30.21 -7.68 -16.91
C SER A 54 30.42 -9.15 -17.31
N PRO A 55 29.32 -9.89 -17.67
CA PRO A 55 27.92 -9.49 -17.66
C PRO A 55 27.36 -9.23 -16.25
N ALA A 56 26.28 -8.45 -16.16
CA ALA A 56 25.63 -8.16 -14.89
C ALA A 56 25.24 -9.44 -14.14
N SER A 57 25.61 -9.52 -12.86
CA SER A 57 25.33 -10.69 -12.03
C SER A 57 23.94 -10.61 -11.40
N LYS A 58 23.31 -11.78 -11.20
CA LYS A 58 22.06 -11.91 -10.43
C LYS A 58 22.41 -12.11 -8.95
N LYS A 59 21.87 -11.24 -8.09
CA LYS A 59 21.99 -11.37 -6.63
C LYS A 59 20.62 -11.62 -6.01
N LEU A 60 20.57 -12.46 -4.98
CA LEU A 60 19.32 -12.76 -4.26
C LEU A 60 18.86 -11.53 -3.48
N PHE A 61 17.54 -11.24 -3.51
CA PHE A 61 16.96 -10.23 -2.64
C PHE A 61 17.05 -10.66 -1.18
N PRO A 62 17.32 -9.71 -0.26
CA PRO A 62 17.19 -9.97 1.17
C PRO A 62 15.73 -10.32 1.54
N ASN A 63 15.58 -10.84 2.76
CA ASN A 63 14.27 -11.16 3.32
C ASN A 63 13.92 -10.18 4.45
N LEU A 64 12.66 -9.78 4.54
CA LEU A 64 12.18 -8.94 5.64
C LEU A 64 12.39 -9.60 7.03
N ARG A 65 12.53 -10.93 7.09
CA ARG A 65 12.83 -11.67 8.34
C ARG A 65 14.28 -11.53 8.79
N ASP A 66 15.19 -11.18 7.88
CA ASP A 66 16.59 -10.96 8.23
C ASP A 66 16.74 -9.71 9.11
N GLU A 67 17.87 -9.54 9.79
CA GLU A 67 18.21 -8.30 10.48
C GLU A 67 18.31 -7.13 9.50
N TYR A 68 17.98 -5.93 9.97
CA TYR A 68 18.12 -4.76 9.11
C TYR A 68 19.61 -4.41 8.88
N SER A 69 19.92 -3.87 7.72
CA SER A 69 21.27 -3.44 7.35
C SER A 69 21.37 -2.01 6.84
N VAL A 70 20.23 -1.34 6.67
CA VAL A 70 20.14 0.08 6.33
C VAL A 70 19.07 0.77 7.16
N SER A 71 19.14 2.10 7.29
CA SER A 71 18.21 2.89 8.09
C SER A 71 16.82 2.94 7.46
N LEU A 72 16.73 3.16 6.15
CA LEU A 72 15.47 3.34 5.41
C LEU A 72 15.43 2.50 4.13
N SER A 73 14.36 1.75 3.93
CA SER A 73 13.99 1.19 2.62
C SER A 73 12.81 1.95 2.04
N VAL A 74 12.95 2.44 0.81
CA VAL A 74 11.86 3.06 0.05
C VAL A 74 11.39 2.08 -1.02
N ILE A 75 10.12 1.70 -0.99
CA ILE A 75 9.48 0.79 -1.93
C ILE A 75 8.61 1.59 -2.90
N VAL A 76 8.92 1.49 -4.19
CA VAL A 76 8.25 2.25 -5.26
C VAL A 76 7.53 1.27 -6.20
N PRO A 77 6.22 1.00 -5.99
CA PRO A 77 5.46 0.18 -6.92
C PRO A 77 5.23 0.94 -8.23
N ALA A 78 5.59 0.35 -9.36
CA ALA A 78 5.47 0.94 -10.69
C ALA A 78 4.76 0.00 -11.66
N TYR A 79 3.82 0.53 -12.43
CA TYR A 79 3.17 -0.18 -13.54
C TYR A 79 2.87 0.79 -14.68
N ASN A 80 3.60 0.65 -15.80
CA ASN A 80 3.55 1.58 -16.93
C ASN A 80 3.77 3.04 -16.51
N GLU A 81 4.92 3.28 -15.87
CA GLU A 81 5.30 4.57 -15.27
C GLU A 81 6.53 5.19 -15.94
N GLU A 82 6.89 4.77 -17.15
CA GLU A 82 8.09 5.24 -17.86
C GLU A 82 8.26 6.76 -17.87
N LYS A 83 7.15 7.53 -17.90
CA LYS A 83 7.14 8.99 -17.98
C LYS A 83 7.19 9.68 -16.62
N ARG A 84 6.58 9.09 -15.58
CA ARG A 84 6.44 9.71 -14.26
C ARG A 84 7.53 9.27 -13.28
N LEU A 85 7.97 8.02 -13.39
CA LEU A 85 8.98 7.42 -12.53
C LEU A 85 10.28 8.25 -12.45
N PRO A 86 10.83 8.83 -13.53
CA PRO A 86 12.04 9.63 -13.44
C PRO A 86 11.91 10.82 -12.48
N ALA A 87 10.86 11.61 -12.57
CA ALA A 87 10.66 12.79 -11.71
C ALA A 87 10.59 12.41 -10.22
N MET A 88 9.89 11.31 -9.92
CA MET A 88 9.80 10.79 -8.55
C MET A 88 11.16 10.29 -8.05
N LEU A 89 11.88 9.51 -8.85
CA LEU A 89 13.18 8.95 -8.45
C LEU A 89 14.24 10.03 -8.31
N ASP A 90 14.25 11.05 -9.17
CA ASP A 90 15.20 12.15 -9.07
C ASP A 90 15.00 12.94 -7.76
N GLU A 91 13.76 13.31 -7.41
CA GLU A 91 13.46 13.98 -6.13
C GLU A 91 13.82 13.10 -4.92
N CYS A 92 13.45 11.82 -4.97
CA CYS A 92 13.72 10.85 -3.91
C CYS A 92 15.23 10.67 -3.69
N LEU A 93 15.97 10.35 -4.76
CA LEU A 93 17.39 10.02 -4.67
C LEU A 93 18.24 11.26 -4.38
N GLU A 94 17.90 12.44 -4.93
CA GLU A 94 18.56 13.68 -4.57
C GLU A 94 18.44 13.97 -3.07
N TYR A 95 17.24 13.81 -2.51
CA TYR A 95 17.01 13.97 -1.07
C TYR A 95 17.84 12.97 -0.26
N LEU A 96 17.76 11.67 -0.60
CA LEU A 96 18.43 10.60 0.15
C LEU A 96 19.96 10.69 0.07
N GLU A 97 20.52 11.05 -1.09
CA GLU A 97 21.97 11.28 -1.25
C GLU A 97 22.44 12.47 -0.40
N ASN A 98 21.72 13.60 -0.47
CA ASN A 98 22.04 14.79 0.31
C ASN A 98 21.99 14.50 1.81
N ARG A 99 21.04 13.70 2.25
CA ARG A 99 20.92 13.27 3.65
C ARG A 99 22.07 12.33 4.05
N SER A 100 22.37 11.35 3.24
CA SER A 100 23.45 10.38 3.51
C SER A 100 24.84 11.06 3.59
N MET A 101 25.04 12.16 2.87
CA MET A 101 26.28 12.97 2.98
C MET A 101 26.34 13.77 4.30
N LYS A 102 25.20 14.19 4.84
CA LYS A 102 25.13 14.99 6.08
C LYS A 102 25.13 14.13 7.34
N GLU A 103 24.45 12.99 7.31
CA GLU A 103 24.23 12.10 8.43
C GLU A 103 25.04 10.78 8.22
N LYS A 104 26.19 10.67 8.88
CA LYS A 104 27.12 9.51 8.69
C LYS A 104 26.50 8.14 8.97
N ASP A 105 25.55 8.08 9.88
CA ASP A 105 24.89 6.83 10.29
C ASP A 105 23.62 6.54 9.48
N PHE A 106 23.25 7.43 8.56
CA PHE A 106 22.10 7.23 7.69
C PHE A 106 22.49 6.45 6.43
N SER A 107 21.79 5.35 6.21
CA SER A 107 21.93 4.52 5.02
C SER A 107 20.54 4.18 4.47
N TYR A 108 20.46 4.02 3.17
CA TYR A 108 19.16 3.79 2.52
C TYR A 108 19.24 2.82 1.35
N GLU A 109 18.09 2.32 0.94
CA GLU A 109 17.87 1.66 -0.34
C GLU A 109 16.55 2.09 -0.96
N VAL A 110 16.46 2.05 -2.28
CA VAL A 110 15.23 2.23 -3.05
C VAL A 110 14.97 0.95 -3.85
N ILE A 111 13.82 0.33 -3.64
CA ILE A 111 13.38 -0.87 -4.35
C ILE A 111 12.24 -0.49 -5.28
N ILE A 112 12.52 -0.42 -6.58
CA ILE A 112 11.49 -0.20 -7.60
C ILE A 112 10.89 -1.56 -7.92
N VAL A 113 9.57 -1.69 -7.74
CA VAL A 113 8.84 -2.92 -8.05
C VAL A 113 8.04 -2.71 -9.32
N ASP A 114 8.55 -3.23 -10.42
CA ASP A 114 7.85 -3.21 -11.70
C ASP A 114 6.81 -4.33 -11.75
N ASP A 115 5.55 -3.98 -11.68
CA ASP A 115 4.41 -4.90 -11.63
C ASP A 115 4.01 -5.43 -13.03
N GLY A 116 4.99 -5.89 -13.79
CA GLY A 116 4.78 -6.45 -15.13
C GLY A 116 4.39 -5.39 -16.15
N SER A 117 5.11 -4.28 -16.20
CA SER A 117 4.87 -3.20 -17.17
C SER A 117 5.09 -3.66 -18.61
N SER A 118 4.31 -3.08 -19.53
CA SER A 118 4.44 -3.29 -20.97
C SER A 118 5.19 -2.16 -21.70
N ASP A 119 5.49 -1.08 -20.99
CA ASP A 119 6.26 0.07 -21.48
C ASP A 119 7.75 -0.04 -21.08
N SER A 120 8.51 1.05 -21.15
CA SER A 120 9.92 1.09 -20.80
C SER A 120 10.20 1.28 -19.30
N THR A 121 9.24 1.06 -18.41
CA THR A 121 9.39 1.28 -16.95
C THR A 121 10.61 0.53 -16.38
N THR A 122 10.75 -0.79 -16.67
CA THR A 122 11.91 -1.59 -16.22
C THR A 122 13.23 -1.00 -16.72
N LYS A 123 13.30 -0.60 -17.99
CA LYS A 123 14.51 -0.03 -18.59
C LYS A 123 14.90 1.28 -17.91
N VAL A 124 13.94 2.14 -17.64
CA VAL A 124 14.12 3.39 -16.89
C VAL A 124 14.68 3.07 -15.51
N ALA A 125 14.05 2.18 -14.76
CA ALA A 125 14.47 1.78 -13.41
C ALA A 125 15.91 1.22 -13.40
N LEU A 126 16.28 0.36 -14.35
CA LEU A 126 17.64 -0.17 -14.49
C LEU A 126 18.68 0.92 -14.81
N GLY A 127 18.28 2.00 -15.48
CA GLY A 127 19.12 3.19 -15.65
C GLY A 127 19.56 3.80 -14.32
N TYR A 128 18.66 3.85 -13.33
CA TYR A 128 18.98 4.30 -11.97
C TYR A 128 19.87 3.32 -11.21
N VAL A 129 19.69 2.01 -11.39
CA VAL A 129 20.61 1.01 -10.82
C VAL A 129 22.02 1.22 -11.34
N ASN A 130 22.19 1.46 -12.65
CA ASN A 130 23.49 1.74 -13.25
C ASN A 130 24.13 3.03 -12.70
N LYS A 131 23.32 4.07 -12.43
CA LYS A 131 23.78 5.37 -11.94
C LYS A 131 24.19 5.34 -10.47
N TYR A 132 23.39 4.66 -9.61
CA TYR A 132 23.54 4.72 -8.15
C TYR A 132 24.11 3.43 -7.53
N GLY A 133 24.20 2.37 -8.30
CA GLY A 133 24.66 1.04 -7.86
C GLY A 133 23.54 0.21 -7.19
N SER A 134 23.69 -1.10 -7.25
CA SER A 134 22.73 -2.07 -6.71
C SER A 134 22.64 -2.09 -5.17
N GLU A 135 23.59 -1.47 -4.48
CA GLU A 135 23.52 -1.30 -3.02
C GLU A 135 22.50 -0.24 -2.61
N LYS A 136 22.27 0.77 -3.47
CA LYS A 136 21.32 1.84 -3.22
C LYS A 136 20.01 1.70 -3.98
N VAL A 137 20.04 1.20 -5.21
CA VAL A 137 18.84 1.08 -6.05
C VAL A 137 18.73 -0.33 -6.59
N ARG A 138 17.56 -0.95 -6.43
CA ARG A 138 17.28 -2.30 -6.92
C ARG A 138 15.95 -2.33 -7.66
N VAL A 139 15.85 -3.20 -8.64
CA VAL A 139 14.63 -3.42 -9.41
C VAL A 139 14.14 -4.84 -9.20
N LEU A 140 12.93 -4.97 -8.71
CA LEU A 140 12.18 -6.22 -8.66
C LEU A 140 11.18 -6.21 -9.82
N THR A 141 11.46 -6.98 -10.86
CA THR A 141 10.56 -7.11 -12.02
C THR A 141 9.66 -8.32 -11.84
N LEU A 142 8.35 -8.09 -11.81
CA LEU A 142 7.37 -9.14 -11.70
C LEU A 142 6.99 -9.66 -13.09
N LEU A 143 6.89 -10.98 -13.22
CA LEU A 143 6.53 -11.63 -14.49
C LEU A 143 5.05 -11.47 -14.83
N LYS A 144 4.21 -11.17 -13.83
CA LYS A 144 2.78 -10.95 -13.99
C LYS A 144 2.34 -9.80 -13.13
N ASN A 145 1.42 -8.99 -13.66
CA ASN A 145 0.77 -7.95 -12.88
C ASN A 145 -0.01 -8.56 -11.70
N ARG A 146 0.36 -8.18 -10.49
CA ARG A 146 -0.27 -8.60 -9.23
C ARG A 146 -1.13 -7.51 -8.62
N GLY A 147 -1.09 -6.32 -9.19
CA GLY A 147 -1.74 -5.12 -8.66
C GLY A 147 -0.89 -4.42 -7.61
N LYS A 148 -1.26 -3.17 -7.31
CA LYS A 148 -0.49 -2.29 -6.41
C LYS A 148 -0.13 -2.96 -5.08
N GLY A 149 -1.11 -3.59 -4.42
CA GLY A 149 -0.88 -4.27 -3.14
C GLY A 149 0.09 -5.43 -3.25
N GLY A 150 0.04 -6.21 -4.33
CA GLY A 150 0.98 -7.30 -4.60
C GLY A 150 2.40 -6.79 -4.81
N ALA A 151 2.57 -5.72 -5.58
CA ALA A 151 3.85 -5.08 -5.82
C ALA A 151 4.45 -4.50 -4.53
N VAL A 152 3.67 -3.71 -3.77
CA VAL A 152 4.10 -3.17 -2.46
C VAL A 152 4.48 -4.30 -1.52
N ARG A 153 3.67 -5.35 -1.42
CA ARG A 153 3.94 -6.51 -0.57
C ARG A 153 5.28 -7.16 -0.89
N LEU A 154 5.54 -7.48 -2.16
CA LEU A 154 6.79 -8.13 -2.56
C LEU A 154 8.01 -7.22 -2.37
N GLY A 155 7.87 -5.92 -2.62
CA GLY A 155 8.90 -4.93 -2.31
C GLY A 155 9.22 -4.88 -0.81
N MET A 156 8.19 -4.77 0.04
CA MET A 156 8.36 -4.78 1.49
C MET A 156 9.05 -6.06 1.99
N LEU A 157 8.66 -7.23 1.47
CA LEU A 157 9.27 -8.51 1.83
C LEU A 157 10.72 -8.67 1.34
N SER A 158 11.20 -7.78 0.46
CA SER A 158 12.58 -7.75 -0.07
C SER A 158 13.45 -6.70 0.62
N ALA A 159 12.88 -5.93 1.55
CA ALA A 159 13.52 -4.77 2.15
C ALA A 159 14.44 -5.15 3.31
N ARG A 160 15.52 -4.39 3.47
CA ARG A 160 16.50 -4.52 4.55
C ARG A 160 16.58 -3.33 5.50
N GLY A 161 15.66 -2.36 5.36
CA GLY A 161 15.61 -1.17 6.21
C GLY A 161 15.11 -1.42 7.63
N LYS A 162 15.59 -0.60 8.58
CA LYS A 162 15.01 -0.49 9.93
C LYS A 162 13.62 0.11 9.85
N LEU A 163 13.45 1.18 9.05
CA LEU A 163 12.17 1.75 8.65
C LEU A 163 11.90 1.41 7.20
N LEU A 164 10.63 1.20 6.87
CA LEU A 164 10.18 0.90 5.52
C LEU A 164 9.10 1.91 5.10
N LEU A 165 9.31 2.55 3.96
CA LEU A 165 8.37 3.49 3.36
C LEU A 165 7.91 2.92 2.02
N PHE A 166 6.62 2.87 1.72
CA PHE A 166 6.24 2.83 0.31
C PHE A 166 5.78 4.22 -0.17
N ALA A 167 6.17 4.55 -1.40
CA ALA A 167 5.87 5.81 -2.05
C ALA A 167 5.40 5.53 -3.49
N ASP A 168 4.33 6.20 -3.92
CA ASP A 168 3.81 6.06 -5.28
C ASP A 168 4.81 6.57 -6.33
N ALA A 169 4.88 5.89 -7.48
CA ALA A 169 5.83 6.17 -8.57
C ALA A 169 5.50 7.44 -9.37
N ASP A 170 4.36 8.09 -9.11
CA ASP A 170 3.90 9.25 -9.87
C ASP A 170 4.46 10.58 -9.38
N GLY A 171 5.10 10.61 -8.20
CA GLY A 171 5.67 11.81 -7.61
C GLY A 171 4.63 12.81 -7.07
N ALA A 172 3.37 12.37 -6.89
CA ALA A 172 2.30 13.23 -6.38
C ALA A 172 2.55 13.73 -4.95
N THR A 173 3.18 12.92 -4.11
CA THR A 173 3.62 13.32 -2.75
C THR A 173 5.06 13.80 -2.79
N LYS A 174 5.33 14.96 -2.20
CA LYS A 174 6.69 15.49 -2.09
C LYS A 174 7.55 14.62 -1.20
N PHE A 175 8.66 14.09 -1.74
CA PHE A 175 9.48 13.13 -1.03
C PHE A 175 10.11 13.66 0.27
N PRO A 176 10.54 14.95 0.40
CA PRO A 176 11.05 15.51 1.66
C PRO A 176 10.08 15.42 2.84
N ASP A 177 8.78 15.22 2.61
CA ASP A 177 7.81 15.00 3.68
C ASP A 177 8.05 13.68 4.45
N VAL A 178 9.00 12.84 4.01
CA VAL A 178 9.49 11.68 4.77
C VAL A 178 9.98 12.09 6.16
N GLU A 179 10.57 13.28 6.32
CA GLU A 179 11.00 13.80 7.63
C GLU A 179 9.85 13.94 8.62
N LYS A 180 8.67 14.35 8.12
CA LYS A 180 7.48 14.48 8.97
C LYS A 180 7.02 13.11 9.48
N LEU A 181 7.05 12.08 8.59
CA LEU A 181 6.69 10.72 8.97
C LEU A 181 7.70 10.14 9.95
N GLU A 182 9.00 10.36 9.73
CA GLU A 182 10.05 9.92 10.64
C GLU A 182 9.96 10.59 12.02
N GLY A 183 9.64 11.88 12.07
CA GLY A 183 9.42 12.62 13.32
C GLY A 183 8.32 11.99 14.17
N GLU A 184 7.16 11.72 13.58
CA GLU A 184 6.05 11.03 14.26
C GLU A 184 6.40 9.58 14.59
N MET A 185 7.10 8.88 13.70
CA MET A 185 7.56 7.51 13.95
C MET A 185 8.51 7.47 15.16
N CYS A 186 9.42 8.43 15.27
CA CYS A 186 10.32 8.55 16.41
C CYS A 186 9.56 8.80 17.72
N ALA A 187 8.55 9.67 17.70
CA ALA A 187 7.70 9.95 18.86
C ALA A 187 6.91 8.70 19.32
N LEU A 188 6.46 7.86 18.39
CA LEU A 188 5.77 6.60 18.71
C LEU A 188 6.74 5.50 19.14
N SER A 189 7.89 5.36 18.48
CA SER A 189 8.86 4.28 18.71
C SER A 189 9.73 4.49 19.96
N SER A 190 9.75 5.68 20.56
CA SER A 190 10.42 5.93 21.85
C SER A 190 9.93 5.01 22.98
N LYS A 191 8.85 4.26 22.74
CA LYS A 191 8.25 3.28 23.66
C LYS A 191 8.47 1.82 23.22
N ASP A 192 9.45 1.53 22.33
CA ASP A 192 9.64 0.20 21.71
C ASP A 192 8.38 -0.35 21.02
N ILE A 193 7.56 0.52 20.46
CA ILE A 193 6.26 0.18 19.91
C ILE A 193 6.39 0.02 18.40
N ASN A 194 5.88 -1.11 17.90
CA ASN A 194 5.60 -1.29 16.47
C ASN A 194 4.59 -0.25 16.03
N ALA A 195 4.87 0.51 14.99
CA ALA A 195 4.02 1.61 14.59
C ALA A 195 3.92 1.73 13.06
N VAL A 196 2.84 2.39 12.63
CA VAL A 196 2.58 2.80 11.24
C VAL A 196 2.35 4.31 11.23
N VAL A 197 3.03 5.03 10.34
CA VAL A 197 2.78 6.45 10.09
C VAL A 197 2.39 6.62 8.63
N ILE A 198 1.30 7.31 8.39
CA ILE A 198 0.75 7.50 7.04
C ILE A 198 0.68 8.98 6.68
N GLY A 199 1.01 9.29 5.42
CA GLY A 199 0.72 10.59 4.85
C GLY A 199 -0.80 10.77 4.68
N SER A 200 -1.26 12.02 4.76
CA SER A 200 -2.67 12.36 4.61
C SER A 200 -2.86 13.61 3.78
N ARG A 201 -3.84 13.54 2.88
CA ARG A 201 -4.31 14.64 2.04
C ARG A 201 -5.59 15.28 2.60
N ALA A 202 -6.06 14.85 3.76
CA ALA A 202 -7.34 15.26 4.34
C ALA A 202 -7.44 16.78 4.54
N HIS A 203 -6.33 17.47 4.76
CA HIS A 203 -6.28 18.93 4.86
C HIS A 203 -6.54 19.65 3.52
N LEU A 204 -6.29 18.97 2.38
CA LEU A 204 -6.53 19.51 1.04
C LEU A 204 -7.96 19.26 0.54
N GLU A 205 -8.78 18.48 1.26
CA GLU A 205 -10.14 18.13 0.84
C GLU A 205 -11.01 19.35 0.55
N LYS A 206 -10.93 20.41 1.38
CA LYS A 206 -11.75 21.61 1.23
C LYS A 206 -11.49 22.32 -0.08
N GLU A 207 -10.22 22.42 -0.49
CA GLU A 207 -9.83 23.05 -1.76
C GLU A 207 -10.21 22.14 -2.95
N ALA A 208 -10.01 20.85 -2.80
CA ALA A 208 -10.36 19.86 -3.82
C ALA A 208 -11.89 19.78 -4.05
N ILE A 209 -12.73 19.92 -3.03
CA ILE A 209 -14.20 19.93 -3.15
C ILE A 209 -14.67 21.15 -3.95
N ALA A 210 -14.05 22.32 -3.77
CA ALA A 210 -14.42 23.52 -4.48
C ALA A 210 -14.26 23.44 -6.01
N SER A 211 -13.37 22.56 -6.50
CA SER A 211 -13.09 22.37 -7.92
C SER A 211 -13.72 21.12 -8.55
N ARG A 212 -14.33 20.22 -7.75
CA ARG A 212 -14.86 18.93 -8.21
C ARG A 212 -16.36 18.98 -8.52
N SER A 213 -16.82 18.08 -9.40
CA SER A 213 -18.24 17.89 -9.64
C SER A 213 -18.96 17.31 -8.40
N LEU A 214 -20.20 17.72 -8.18
CA LEU A 214 -21.05 17.25 -7.07
C LEU A 214 -21.10 15.71 -7.01
N PHE A 215 -21.17 15.04 -8.16
CA PHE A 215 -21.20 13.58 -8.26
C PHE A 215 -19.92 12.93 -7.68
N ARG A 216 -18.74 13.46 -8.01
CA ARG A 216 -17.45 12.97 -7.45
C ARG A 216 -17.40 13.17 -5.94
N THR A 217 -17.94 14.26 -5.45
CA THR A 217 -18.00 14.56 -4.01
C THR A 217 -18.90 13.57 -3.26
N ILE A 218 -20.07 13.26 -3.81
CA ILE A 218 -20.99 12.25 -3.21
C ILE A 218 -20.32 10.87 -3.19
N LEU A 219 -19.68 10.45 -4.26
CA LEU A 219 -18.95 9.18 -4.32
C LEU A 219 -17.80 9.12 -3.30
N MET A 220 -17.06 10.21 -3.13
CA MET A 220 -15.99 10.30 -2.14
C MET A 220 -16.53 10.12 -0.71
N TYR A 221 -17.56 10.86 -0.31
CA TYR A 221 -18.16 10.71 1.01
C TYR A 221 -18.80 9.33 1.20
N GLY A 222 -19.43 8.77 0.16
CA GLY A 222 -19.95 7.41 0.19
C GLY A 222 -18.86 6.39 0.45
N PHE A 223 -17.70 6.53 -0.20
CA PHE A 223 -16.56 5.66 0.01
C PHE A 223 -15.98 5.81 1.44
N HIS A 224 -15.79 7.03 1.92
CA HIS A 224 -15.33 7.27 3.30
C HIS A 224 -16.27 6.68 4.32
N PHE A 225 -17.59 6.78 4.09
CA PHE A 225 -18.60 6.16 4.94
C PHE A 225 -18.49 4.63 4.95
N LEU A 226 -18.31 3.99 3.80
CA LEU A 226 -18.11 2.54 3.71
C LEU A 226 -16.82 2.10 4.41
N VAL A 227 -15.72 2.83 4.25
CA VAL A 227 -14.47 2.57 4.96
C VAL A 227 -14.69 2.64 6.48
N TRP A 228 -15.30 3.73 6.96
CA TRP A 228 -15.60 3.91 8.38
C TRP A 228 -16.53 2.83 8.94
N LEU A 229 -17.54 2.44 8.16
CA LEU A 229 -18.54 1.45 8.58
C LEU A 229 -17.93 0.04 8.69
N PHE A 230 -17.15 -0.37 7.69
CA PHE A 230 -16.72 -1.74 7.55
C PHE A 230 -15.29 -2.00 8.03
N THR A 231 -14.39 -1.00 8.02
CA THR A 231 -12.97 -1.27 8.18
C THR A 231 -12.27 -0.39 9.21
N VAL A 232 -11.84 0.82 8.83
CA VAL A 232 -10.93 1.67 9.61
C VAL A 232 -11.65 2.92 10.09
N ARG A 233 -11.53 3.23 11.38
CA ARG A 233 -12.22 4.39 12.00
C ARG A 233 -11.28 5.49 12.46
N THR A 234 -10.00 5.18 12.61
CA THR A 234 -8.99 6.08 13.18
C THR A 234 -8.29 6.95 12.15
N VAL A 235 -8.42 6.62 10.86
CA VAL A 235 -7.71 7.24 9.75
C VAL A 235 -8.68 7.89 8.78
N ARG A 236 -8.37 9.11 8.35
CA ARG A 236 -9.17 9.87 7.37
C ARG A 236 -8.77 9.55 5.93
N ASP A 237 -7.48 9.53 5.63
CA ASP A 237 -6.95 9.23 4.29
C ASP A 237 -6.29 7.85 4.24
N THR A 238 -7.09 6.82 4.04
CA THR A 238 -6.59 5.44 3.98
C THR A 238 -5.81 5.12 2.71
N GLN A 239 -5.93 5.93 1.66
CA GLN A 239 -5.39 5.64 0.33
C GLN A 239 -4.17 6.47 -0.08
N CYS A 240 -3.63 7.29 0.83
CA CYS A 240 -2.39 8.01 0.54
C CYS A 240 -1.25 7.02 0.28
N GLY A 241 -0.61 7.13 -0.88
CA GLY A 241 0.50 6.28 -1.30
C GLY A 241 1.84 6.68 -0.69
N PHE A 242 1.84 7.10 0.58
CA PHE A 242 3.05 7.49 1.32
C PHE A 242 2.92 7.02 2.76
N LYS A 243 3.37 5.78 3.04
CA LYS A 243 3.17 5.12 4.34
C LYS A 243 4.47 4.51 4.85
N MET A 244 4.79 4.80 6.09
CA MET A 244 5.98 4.33 6.79
C MET A 244 5.64 3.31 7.87
N PHE A 245 6.49 2.31 8.02
CA PHE A 245 6.35 1.21 8.96
C PHE A 245 7.65 0.99 9.71
N THR A 246 7.56 0.65 11.00
CA THR A 246 8.66 -0.04 11.64
C THR A 246 8.83 -1.42 11.00
N ARG A 247 10.05 -1.99 11.02
CA ARG A 247 10.30 -3.31 10.45
C ARG A 247 9.39 -4.38 11.03
N GLU A 248 9.17 -4.37 12.34
CA GLU A 248 8.30 -5.34 13.00
C GLU A 248 6.82 -5.15 12.65
N ALA A 249 6.34 -3.90 12.49
CA ALA A 249 5.00 -3.66 11.97
C ALA A 249 4.86 -4.21 10.54
N ALA A 250 5.85 -3.96 9.68
CA ALA A 250 5.85 -4.50 8.32
C ALA A 250 5.83 -6.04 8.32
N ARG A 251 6.66 -6.69 9.15
CA ARG A 251 6.66 -8.17 9.32
C ARG A 251 5.28 -8.68 9.70
N SER A 252 4.64 -8.05 10.68
CA SER A 252 3.36 -8.54 11.19
C SER A 252 2.19 -8.29 10.23
N LEU A 253 2.30 -7.34 9.30
CA LEU A 253 1.24 -6.94 8.38
C LEU A 253 1.39 -7.57 7.00
N PHE A 254 2.55 -7.44 6.35
CA PHE A 254 2.73 -7.85 4.96
C PHE A 254 2.78 -9.37 4.74
N TYR A 255 3.08 -10.16 5.77
CA TYR A 255 2.98 -11.62 5.67
C TYR A 255 1.53 -12.12 5.71
N VAL A 256 0.59 -11.36 6.29
CA VAL A 256 -0.81 -11.78 6.46
C VAL A 256 -1.79 -11.06 5.53
N LEU A 257 -1.33 -10.18 4.66
CA LEU A 257 -2.15 -9.43 3.71
C LEU A 257 -2.75 -10.37 2.64
N HIS A 258 -4.06 -10.27 2.38
CA HIS A 258 -4.79 -11.09 1.41
C HIS A 258 -5.10 -10.35 0.10
N VAL A 259 -5.31 -9.04 0.16
CA VAL A 259 -5.69 -8.23 -1.00
C VAL A 259 -4.45 -7.73 -1.73
N GLU A 260 -4.38 -8.00 -3.03
CA GLU A 260 -3.24 -7.59 -3.87
C GLU A 260 -3.54 -6.38 -4.76
N ARG A 261 -4.81 -5.96 -4.86
CA ARG A 261 -5.23 -4.81 -5.69
C ARG A 261 -5.41 -3.54 -4.85
N TRP A 262 -6.25 -2.60 -5.32
CA TRP A 262 -6.38 -1.26 -4.74
C TRP A 262 -6.86 -1.22 -3.28
N ALA A 263 -7.69 -2.17 -2.84
CA ALA A 263 -8.20 -2.18 -1.48
C ALA A 263 -7.19 -2.71 -0.43
N PHE A 264 -5.96 -3.05 -0.82
CA PHE A 264 -4.93 -3.53 0.11
C PHE A 264 -4.59 -2.49 1.19
N ASP A 265 -4.61 -1.20 0.84
CA ASP A 265 -4.36 -0.10 1.79
C ASP A 265 -5.32 -0.16 2.98
N VAL A 266 -6.59 -0.44 2.69
CA VAL A 266 -7.62 -0.52 3.73
C VAL A 266 -7.48 -1.80 4.55
N GLU A 267 -7.20 -2.96 3.91
CA GLU A 267 -6.92 -4.20 4.63
C GLU A 267 -5.70 -4.05 5.56
N LEU A 268 -4.65 -3.39 5.07
CA LEU A 268 -3.42 -3.15 5.82
C LEU A 268 -3.68 -2.38 7.12
N LEU A 269 -4.44 -1.28 7.03
CA LEU A 269 -4.80 -0.46 8.18
C LEU A 269 -5.80 -1.18 9.10
N TYR A 270 -6.75 -1.94 8.54
CA TYR A 270 -7.65 -2.79 9.31
C TYR A 270 -6.88 -3.84 10.13
N LEU A 271 -5.89 -4.49 9.52
CA LEU A 271 -5.01 -5.43 10.21
C LEU A 271 -4.20 -4.75 11.32
N ALA A 272 -3.69 -3.54 11.08
CA ALA A 272 -2.96 -2.77 12.06
C ALA A 272 -3.84 -2.43 13.28
N GLU A 273 -5.09 -1.98 13.07
CA GLU A 273 -6.05 -1.75 14.15
C GLU A 273 -6.36 -3.03 14.94
N LYS A 274 -6.64 -4.15 14.24
CA LYS A 274 -6.92 -5.44 14.88
C LYS A 274 -5.74 -5.99 15.69
N LYS A 275 -4.52 -5.72 15.25
CA LYS A 275 -3.28 -6.09 15.98
C LYS A 275 -2.89 -5.04 17.03
N LYS A 276 -3.68 -3.98 17.20
CA LYS A 276 -3.41 -2.87 18.11
C LYS A 276 -2.05 -2.20 17.84
N ILE A 277 -1.64 -2.15 16.57
CA ILE A 277 -0.47 -1.40 16.14
C ILE A 277 -0.91 0.06 16.01
N PRO A 278 -0.27 1.01 16.70
CA PRO A 278 -0.63 2.42 16.62
C PRO A 278 -0.43 2.95 15.21
N ILE A 279 -1.40 3.74 14.75
CA ILE A 279 -1.40 4.40 13.45
C ILE A 279 -1.47 5.90 13.70
N GLN A 280 -0.53 6.64 13.11
CA GLN A 280 -0.53 8.11 13.13
C GLN A 280 -0.67 8.66 11.71
N GLU A 281 -1.46 9.70 11.56
CA GLU A 281 -1.72 10.39 10.29
C GLU A 281 -0.98 11.72 10.27
N VAL A 282 -0.26 12.01 9.17
CA VAL A 282 0.58 13.22 9.02
C VAL A 282 0.21 13.94 7.73
N ALA A 283 -0.04 15.23 7.79
CA ALA A 283 -0.32 16.05 6.61
C ALA A 283 0.90 16.13 5.68
N VAL A 284 0.74 15.73 4.41
CA VAL A 284 1.79 15.75 3.39
C VAL A 284 1.47 16.71 2.26
N ASN A 285 2.49 17.28 1.64
CA ASN A 285 2.38 18.08 0.43
C ASN A 285 2.08 17.15 -0.76
N TRP A 286 0.93 17.30 -1.33
CA TRP A 286 0.45 16.47 -2.43
C TRP A 286 -0.12 17.31 -3.56
N SER A 287 0.16 16.92 -4.79
CA SER A 287 -0.40 17.55 -5.99
C SER A 287 -0.93 16.49 -6.93
N GLU A 288 -2.07 16.75 -7.59
CA GLU A 288 -2.61 15.83 -8.59
C GLU A 288 -1.70 15.81 -9.83
N ILE A 289 -1.25 14.61 -10.20
CA ILE A 289 -0.44 14.38 -11.41
C ILE A 289 -1.32 13.72 -12.46
N GLU A 290 -1.26 14.19 -13.69
CA GLU A 290 -2.01 13.62 -14.80
C GLU A 290 -1.61 12.15 -15.07
N GLY A 291 -2.56 11.36 -15.57
CA GLY A 291 -2.32 9.95 -15.90
C GLY A 291 -2.81 8.95 -14.82
N SER A 292 -3.79 9.34 -14.01
CA SER A 292 -4.46 8.41 -13.08
C SER A 292 -5.03 7.20 -13.82
N LYS A 293 -4.72 5.99 -13.32
CA LYS A 293 -5.19 4.70 -13.87
C LYS A 293 -6.54 4.26 -13.31
N LEU A 294 -7.14 5.07 -12.41
CA LEU A 294 -8.45 4.78 -11.82
C LEU A 294 -9.56 5.19 -12.80
N VAL A 295 -10.36 4.21 -13.22
CA VAL A 295 -11.62 4.45 -13.95
C VAL A 295 -12.69 4.86 -12.92
N PRO A 296 -13.18 6.12 -12.92
CA PRO A 296 -13.86 6.68 -11.77
C PRO A 296 -15.00 5.83 -11.21
N PHE A 297 -15.97 5.41 -11.99
CA PHE A 297 -17.16 4.73 -11.48
C PHE A 297 -16.91 3.25 -11.12
N TRP A 298 -16.31 2.49 -12.04
CA TRP A 298 -16.13 1.04 -11.85
C TRP A 298 -15.12 0.69 -10.77
N SER A 299 -14.04 1.47 -10.69
CA SER A 299 -13.04 1.26 -9.63
C SER A 299 -13.60 1.52 -8.24
N TRP A 300 -14.48 2.52 -8.09
CA TRP A 300 -15.12 2.85 -6.81
C TRP A 300 -16.12 1.78 -6.37
N LEU A 301 -16.93 1.28 -7.30
CA LEU A 301 -17.87 0.20 -7.02
C LEU A 301 -17.12 -1.08 -6.62
N GLN A 302 -16.08 -1.44 -7.36
CA GLN A 302 -15.25 -2.60 -7.04
C GLN A 302 -14.57 -2.45 -5.68
N MET A 303 -14.00 -1.29 -5.38
CA MET A 303 -13.39 -1.02 -4.07
C MET A 303 -14.42 -1.11 -2.93
N GLY A 304 -15.63 -0.59 -3.12
CA GLY A 304 -16.70 -0.72 -2.14
C GLY A 304 -17.09 -2.18 -1.85
N ILE A 305 -17.18 -3.00 -2.90
CA ILE A 305 -17.43 -4.43 -2.79
C ILE A 305 -16.24 -5.13 -2.07
N ASP A 306 -15.00 -4.76 -2.41
CA ASP A 306 -13.80 -5.31 -1.77
C ASP A 306 -13.77 -4.99 -0.27
N LEU A 307 -14.19 -3.77 0.15
CA LEU A 307 -14.31 -3.40 1.57
C LEU A 307 -15.29 -4.29 2.32
N LEU A 308 -16.48 -4.53 1.74
CA LEU A 308 -17.47 -5.42 2.32
C LEU A 308 -16.93 -6.85 2.44
N PHE A 309 -16.23 -7.35 1.41
CA PHE A 309 -15.61 -8.67 1.44
C PHE A 309 -14.50 -8.78 2.48
N ILE A 310 -13.63 -7.78 2.61
CA ILE A 310 -12.60 -7.72 3.66
C ILE A 310 -13.29 -7.88 5.03
N TRP A 311 -14.27 -7.02 5.30
CA TRP A 311 -15.01 -7.04 6.58
C TRP A 311 -15.67 -8.41 6.84
N LEU A 312 -16.46 -8.92 5.89
CA LEU A 312 -17.16 -10.21 6.04
C LEU A 312 -16.20 -11.37 6.27
N LYS A 313 -15.10 -11.46 5.51
CA LYS A 313 -14.14 -12.56 5.64
C LYS A 313 -13.44 -12.58 6.98
N TYR A 314 -13.13 -11.41 7.54
CA TYR A 314 -12.58 -11.32 8.89
C TYR A 314 -13.63 -11.59 9.97
N GLN A 315 -14.87 -11.06 9.84
CA GLN A 315 -15.95 -11.32 10.80
C GLN A 315 -16.37 -12.81 10.84
N LEU A 316 -16.43 -13.46 9.68
CA LEU A 316 -16.74 -14.88 9.57
C LEU A 316 -15.54 -15.80 9.89
N HIS A 317 -14.41 -15.25 10.30
CA HIS A 317 -13.16 -15.97 10.60
C HIS A 317 -12.64 -16.82 9.43
N ILE A 318 -13.03 -16.49 8.19
CA ILE A 318 -12.53 -17.11 6.96
C ILE A 318 -11.08 -16.71 6.74
N TRP A 319 -10.77 -15.43 6.95
CA TRP A 319 -9.40 -14.91 7.03
C TRP A 319 -8.96 -14.84 8.49
N LYS A 320 -7.82 -15.45 8.77
CA LYS A 320 -7.25 -15.44 10.11
C LYS A 320 -6.17 -14.37 10.20
N ILE A 321 -6.17 -13.66 11.30
CA ILE A 321 -5.08 -12.77 11.69
C ILE A 321 -4.06 -13.68 12.41
N SER A 322 -3.27 -14.45 11.64
CA SER A 322 -2.23 -15.29 12.23
C SER A 322 -1.05 -14.44 12.70
N ASP A 323 -0.51 -14.76 13.86
CA ASP A 323 0.76 -14.18 14.31
C ASP A 323 1.90 -14.79 13.46
N SER A 324 2.67 -13.97 12.79
CA SER A 324 3.82 -14.38 11.97
C SER A 324 4.89 -15.19 12.73
N LYS A 325 4.80 -15.24 14.07
CA LYS A 325 5.70 -16.02 14.94
C LYS A 325 5.39 -17.51 14.99
N LYS A 326 4.25 -17.97 14.46
CA LYS A 326 3.85 -19.39 14.52
C LYS A 326 4.07 -20.18 13.23
N GLU A 327 4.57 -19.56 12.17
CA GLU A 327 4.82 -20.23 10.88
C GLU A 327 6.31 -20.32 10.52
N SER A 328 7.17 -20.41 11.55
CA SER A 328 8.62 -20.75 11.37
C SER A 328 8.84 -22.24 11.41
#